data_a7410e9ae89be00233bdff400299f846
#
_entry.id   a7410e9ae89be00233bdff400299f846
#
_cell.length_a   1.000
_cell.length_b   1.000
_cell.length_c   1.000
_cell.angle_alpha   90.00
_cell.angle_beta   90.00
_cell.angle_gamma   90.00
#
_symmetry.space_group_name_H-M   'P 1'
#
loop_
_entity.id
_entity.type
_entity.pdbx_description
1 polymer ?
#
loop_
_entity_poly.entity_id
_entity_poly.type
_entity_poly.pdbx_seq_one_letter_code
_entity_poly.pdbx_strand_id
1 'polypeptide(L)'
;VAYLLYPTASSVPELTAYRLVFGVALAALTAMLSAVAADYAHEDSRGKLTGFSFLLNGIGAVLSFVFLSRLPAVFAAQGADPAAAGRFAYWTVAGVALVAAAVMFGLRPGRPEQVRDRPSVALLLRDGVRAARNPRIGLSYLGAFAARADMAAISLFLTLWIVQAGTSRGLSPEDAAARSGMVIGLALGAS
;
A
#
# COMPACT_ATOMS: atom_id res chain seq x y z
N VAL A 1 2.41 -11.81 2.02
CA VAL A 1 3.01 -12.40 3.23
C VAL A 1 2.77 -11.50 4.45
N ALA A 2 3.08 -10.17 4.42
CA ALA A 2 2.96 -9.29 5.59
C ALA A 2 1.52 -9.24 6.17
N TYR A 3 0.49 -9.17 5.33
CA TYR A 3 -0.90 -9.19 5.79
C TYR A 3 -1.32 -10.50 6.49
N LEU A 4 -0.63 -11.60 6.21
CA LEU A 4 -0.84 -12.86 6.93
C LEU A 4 -0.16 -12.84 8.31
N LEU A 5 0.97 -12.14 8.41
CA LEU A 5 1.78 -12.06 9.63
C LEU A 5 1.29 -11.00 10.62
N TYR A 6 0.71 -9.87 10.16
CA TYR A 6 0.23 -8.83 11.05
C TYR A 6 -0.69 -9.33 12.19
N PRO A 7 -1.68 -10.19 11.91
CA PRO A 7 -2.58 -10.67 12.95
C PRO A 7 -1.93 -11.63 13.95
N THR A 8 -0.72 -12.11 13.68
CA THR A 8 0.01 -13.05 14.56
C THR A 8 1.01 -12.32 15.46
N ALA A 9 1.22 -11.00 15.25
CA ALA A 9 2.14 -10.24 16.07
C ALA A 9 1.68 -10.20 17.53
N SER A 10 2.57 -10.60 18.44
CA SER A 10 2.33 -10.63 19.88
C SER A 10 3.00 -9.46 20.62
N SER A 11 3.87 -8.72 19.94
CA SER A 11 4.64 -7.63 20.54
C SER A 11 4.85 -6.47 19.55
N VAL A 12 5.10 -5.28 20.11
CA VAL A 12 5.38 -4.05 19.29
C VAL A 12 6.63 -4.22 18.42
N PRO A 13 7.75 -4.78 18.89
CA PRO A 13 8.92 -5.01 18.05
C PRO A 13 8.63 -5.95 16.87
N GLU A 14 7.86 -6.99 17.09
CA GLU A 14 7.45 -7.95 16.05
C GLU A 14 6.58 -7.28 15.00
N LEU A 15 5.58 -6.50 15.42
CA LEU A 15 4.75 -5.72 14.53
C LEU A 15 5.58 -4.72 13.70
N THR A 16 6.57 -4.09 14.33
CA THR A 16 7.50 -3.16 13.65
C THR A 16 8.33 -3.89 12.60
N ALA A 17 8.84 -5.09 12.90
CA ALA A 17 9.59 -5.90 11.95
C ALA A 17 8.73 -6.28 10.73
N TYR A 18 7.49 -6.73 10.96
CA TYR A 18 6.56 -7.03 9.86
C TYR A 18 6.24 -5.79 9.02
N ARG A 19 6.14 -4.62 9.66
CA ARG A 19 5.91 -3.34 8.98
C ARG A 19 7.08 -2.94 8.09
N LEU A 20 8.31 -3.14 8.54
CA LEU A 20 9.52 -2.91 7.75
C LEU A 20 9.57 -3.82 6.52
N VAL A 21 9.34 -5.12 6.70
CA VAL A 21 9.27 -6.08 5.58
C VAL A 21 8.19 -5.68 4.57
N PHE A 22 7.02 -5.27 5.06
CA PHE A 22 5.95 -4.76 4.19
C PHE A 22 6.37 -3.51 3.42
N GLY A 23 7.03 -2.56 4.06
CA GLY A 23 7.52 -1.34 3.43
C GLY A 23 8.48 -1.61 2.28
N VAL A 24 9.45 -2.51 2.50
CA VAL A 24 10.40 -2.94 1.46
C VAL A 24 9.67 -3.64 0.30
N ALA A 25 8.74 -4.55 0.61
CA ALA A 25 7.96 -5.26 -0.41
C ALA A 25 7.08 -4.30 -1.23
N LEU A 26 6.46 -3.31 -0.58
CA LEU A 26 5.64 -2.30 -1.25
C LEU A 26 6.49 -1.41 -2.17
N ALA A 27 7.67 -1.00 -1.73
CA ALA A 27 8.60 -0.21 -2.55
C ALA A 27 9.05 -1.01 -3.79
N ALA A 28 9.40 -2.29 -3.62
CA ALA A 28 9.76 -3.16 -4.72
C ALA A 28 8.60 -3.38 -5.70
N LEU A 29 7.38 -3.60 -5.21
CA LEU A 29 6.18 -3.74 -6.03
C LEU A 29 5.91 -2.48 -6.86
N THR A 30 5.98 -1.31 -6.24
CA THR A 30 5.77 -0.03 -6.94
C THR A 30 6.79 0.20 -8.04
N ALA A 31 8.07 -0.10 -7.77
CA ALA A 31 9.14 -0.01 -8.77
C ALA A 31 8.92 -0.98 -9.93
N MET A 32 8.55 -2.24 -9.62
CA MET A 32 8.27 -3.25 -10.66
C MET A 32 7.05 -2.91 -11.51
N LEU A 33 5.96 -2.43 -10.92
CA LEU A 33 4.77 -2.00 -11.68
C LEU A 33 5.10 -0.85 -12.62
N SER A 34 5.93 0.10 -12.19
CA SER A 34 6.39 1.20 -13.05
C SER A 34 7.25 0.71 -14.22
N ALA A 35 8.13 -0.26 -13.98
CA ALA A 35 8.95 -0.88 -15.02
C ALA A 35 8.06 -1.64 -16.03
N VAL A 36 7.14 -2.49 -15.56
CA VAL A 36 6.20 -3.22 -16.42
C VAL A 36 5.36 -2.25 -17.26
N ALA A 37 4.84 -1.18 -16.65
CA ALA A 37 4.09 -0.17 -17.40
C ALA A 37 4.92 0.50 -18.49
N ALA A 38 6.21 0.75 -18.24
CA ALA A 38 7.12 1.30 -19.23
C ALA A 38 7.42 0.33 -20.37
N ASP A 39 7.59 -0.97 -20.07
CA ASP A 39 7.92 -2.02 -21.05
C ASP A 39 6.74 -2.36 -21.98
N TYR A 40 5.50 -2.28 -21.47
CA TYR A 40 4.29 -2.59 -22.24
C TYR A 40 3.73 -1.38 -22.99
N ALA A 41 4.17 -0.14 -22.67
CA ALA A 41 3.65 1.06 -23.29
C ALA A 41 4.46 1.47 -24.53
N HIS A 42 3.79 1.68 -25.67
CA HIS A 42 4.35 2.45 -26.77
C HIS A 42 4.67 3.87 -26.34
N GLU A 43 5.71 4.49 -26.90
CA GLU A 43 6.15 5.84 -26.52
C GLU A 43 5.01 6.86 -26.58
N ASP A 44 4.18 6.81 -27.62
CA ASP A 44 3.02 7.71 -27.83
C ASP A 44 1.87 7.48 -26.84
N SER A 45 1.84 6.34 -26.15
CA SER A 45 0.74 5.96 -25.23
C SER A 45 1.15 5.94 -23.75
N ARG A 46 2.43 6.15 -23.43
CA ARG A 46 2.94 6.14 -22.06
C ARG A 46 2.17 7.06 -21.12
N GLY A 47 1.90 8.29 -21.53
CA GLY A 47 1.14 9.24 -20.72
C GLY A 47 -0.28 8.77 -20.42
N LYS A 48 -0.97 8.21 -21.44
CA LYS A 48 -2.32 7.67 -21.29
C LYS A 48 -2.34 6.46 -20.34
N LEU A 49 -1.39 5.53 -20.48
CA LEU A 49 -1.29 4.36 -19.62
C LEU A 49 -1.00 4.77 -18.18
N THR A 50 -0.09 5.71 -17.98
CA THR A 50 0.24 6.23 -16.65
C THR A 50 -0.98 6.90 -16.01
N GLY A 51 -1.68 7.79 -16.73
CA GLY A 51 -2.89 8.44 -16.24
C GLY A 51 -3.99 7.45 -15.90
N PHE A 52 -4.21 6.44 -16.74
CA PHE A 52 -5.18 5.38 -16.47
C PHE A 52 -4.79 4.52 -15.26
N SER A 53 -3.51 4.24 -15.08
CA SER A 53 -3.00 3.52 -13.91
C SER A 53 -3.23 4.29 -12.61
N PHE A 54 -3.02 5.61 -12.62
CA PHE A 54 -3.33 6.47 -11.47
C PHE A 54 -4.83 6.49 -11.17
N LEU A 55 -5.68 6.61 -12.20
CA LEU A 55 -7.13 6.55 -12.04
C LEU A 55 -7.57 5.22 -11.40
N LEU A 56 -7.08 4.09 -11.91
CA LEU A 56 -7.38 2.77 -11.34
C LEU A 56 -6.85 2.62 -9.90
N ASN A 57 -5.68 3.19 -9.62
CA ASN A 57 -5.13 3.20 -8.26
C ASN A 57 -6.03 3.98 -7.30
N GLY A 58 -6.49 5.17 -7.70
CA GLY A 58 -7.45 5.97 -6.93
C GLY A 58 -8.76 5.24 -6.66
N ILE A 59 -9.37 4.66 -7.70
CA ILE A 59 -10.59 3.85 -7.56
C ILE A 59 -10.34 2.66 -6.62
N GLY A 60 -9.22 1.95 -6.79
CA GLY A 60 -8.84 0.83 -5.94
C GLY A 60 -8.65 1.25 -4.47
N ALA A 61 -8.07 2.42 -4.22
CA ALA A 61 -7.92 2.96 -2.87
C ALA A 61 -9.29 3.25 -2.24
N VAL A 62 -10.18 3.95 -2.93
CA VAL A 62 -11.55 4.23 -2.43
C VAL A 62 -12.28 2.94 -2.10
N LEU A 63 -12.31 1.98 -3.03
CA LEU A 63 -12.96 0.70 -2.83
C LEU A 63 -12.36 -0.05 -1.63
N SER A 64 -11.03 -0.09 -1.54
CA SER A 64 -10.34 -0.74 -0.43
C SER A 64 -10.71 -0.10 0.91
N PHE A 65 -10.66 1.21 1.03
CA PHE A 65 -11.01 1.89 2.28
C PHE A 65 -12.48 1.71 2.64
N VAL A 66 -13.40 1.82 1.69
CA VAL A 66 -14.84 1.70 1.94
C VAL A 66 -15.23 0.27 2.33
N PHE A 67 -14.72 -0.74 1.62
CA PHE A 67 -15.09 -2.12 1.89
C PHE A 67 -14.30 -2.73 3.04
N LEU A 68 -12.98 -2.57 3.05
CA LEU A 68 -12.13 -3.24 4.04
C LEU A 68 -12.30 -2.66 5.45
N SER A 69 -12.61 -1.38 5.58
CA SER A 69 -12.88 -0.76 6.88
C SER A 69 -14.17 -1.29 7.54
N ARG A 70 -15.08 -1.85 6.76
CA ARG A 70 -16.32 -2.45 7.27
C ARG A 70 -16.19 -3.92 7.67
N LEU A 71 -15.15 -4.61 7.22
CA LEU A 71 -14.98 -6.03 7.48
C LEU A 71 -14.97 -6.38 8.98
N PRO A 72 -14.29 -5.65 9.87
CA PRO A 72 -14.34 -5.95 11.30
C PRO A 72 -15.76 -5.91 11.87
N ALA A 73 -16.57 -4.90 11.47
CA ALA A 73 -17.96 -4.79 11.90
C ALA A 73 -18.81 -5.95 11.37
N VAL A 74 -18.61 -6.38 10.13
CA VAL A 74 -19.31 -7.53 9.53
C VAL A 74 -18.99 -8.82 10.30
N PHE A 75 -17.73 -9.07 10.63
CA PHE A 75 -17.33 -10.26 11.36
C PHE A 75 -17.80 -10.21 12.83
N ALA A 76 -17.77 -9.04 13.46
CA ALA A 76 -18.34 -8.86 14.80
C ALA A 76 -19.83 -9.14 14.83
N ALA A 77 -20.60 -8.70 13.82
CA ALA A 77 -22.03 -8.99 13.69
C ALA A 77 -22.33 -10.49 13.50
N GLN A 78 -21.36 -11.27 13.01
CA GLN A 78 -21.43 -12.73 12.91
C GLN A 78 -21.02 -13.45 14.22
N GLY A 79 -20.77 -12.71 15.30
CA GLY A 79 -20.41 -13.25 16.61
C GLY A 79 -18.90 -13.44 16.82
N ALA A 80 -18.05 -12.91 15.96
CA ALA A 80 -16.62 -12.96 16.19
C ALA A 80 -16.22 -11.98 17.31
N ASP A 81 -15.28 -12.42 18.19
CA ASP A 81 -14.63 -11.53 19.14
C ASP A 81 -13.92 -10.38 18.39
N PRO A 82 -13.87 -9.13 18.94
CA PRO A 82 -13.26 -7.98 18.26
C PRO A 82 -11.84 -8.22 17.75
N ALA A 83 -11.01 -8.96 18.51
CA ALA A 83 -9.66 -9.33 18.08
C ALA A 83 -9.69 -10.31 16.90
N ALA A 84 -10.60 -11.29 16.92
CA ALA A 84 -10.81 -12.24 15.84
C ALA A 84 -11.36 -11.56 14.60
N ALA A 85 -12.30 -10.63 14.73
CA ALA A 85 -12.86 -9.85 13.64
C ALA A 85 -11.77 -9.05 12.91
N GLY A 86 -10.87 -8.41 13.65
CA GLY A 86 -9.70 -7.73 13.09
C GLY A 86 -8.76 -8.69 12.33
N ARG A 87 -8.49 -9.89 12.88
CA ARG A 87 -7.67 -10.92 12.19
C ARG A 87 -8.29 -11.37 10.88
N PHE A 88 -9.59 -11.66 10.87
CA PHE A 88 -10.30 -12.08 9.66
C PHE A 88 -10.31 -10.99 8.59
N ALA A 89 -10.43 -9.72 8.98
CA ALA A 89 -10.32 -8.60 8.06
C ALA A 89 -8.92 -8.57 7.39
N TYR A 90 -7.83 -8.71 8.14
CA TYR A 90 -6.47 -8.80 7.58
C TYR A 90 -6.27 -10.01 6.68
N TRP A 91 -6.81 -11.17 7.03
CA TRP A 91 -6.71 -12.37 6.20
C TRP A 91 -7.52 -12.25 4.91
N THR A 92 -8.65 -11.54 4.93
CA THR A 92 -9.40 -11.21 3.71
C THR A 92 -8.55 -10.36 2.76
N VAL A 93 -7.88 -9.32 3.29
CA VAL A 93 -6.93 -8.50 2.51
C VAL A 93 -5.80 -9.35 1.94
N ALA A 94 -5.26 -10.28 2.75
CA ALA A 94 -4.23 -11.19 2.30
C ALA A 94 -4.72 -12.09 1.14
N GLY A 95 -5.95 -12.57 1.22
CA GLY A 95 -6.60 -13.34 0.16
C GLY A 95 -6.70 -12.58 -1.15
N VAL A 96 -7.18 -11.33 -1.08
CA VAL A 96 -7.26 -10.43 -2.25
C VAL A 96 -5.86 -10.20 -2.86
N ALA A 97 -4.84 -9.97 -2.00
CA ALA A 97 -3.48 -9.78 -2.45
C ALA A 97 -2.89 -11.04 -3.12
N LEU A 98 -3.24 -12.24 -2.63
CA LEU A 98 -2.83 -13.51 -3.25
C LEU A 98 -3.49 -13.71 -4.62
N VAL A 99 -4.78 -13.37 -4.75
CA VAL A 99 -5.48 -13.42 -6.04
C VAL A 99 -4.82 -12.44 -7.03
N ALA A 100 -4.54 -11.21 -6.59
CA ALA A 100 -3.83 -10.24 -7.42
C ALA A 100 -2.44 -10.75 -7.85
N ALA A 101 -1.69 -11.38 -6.94
CA ALA A 101 -0.41 -11.99 -7.25
C ALA A 101 -0.56 -13.14 -8.28
N ALA A 102 -1.58 -13.98 -8.14
CA ALA A 102 -1.86 -15.06 -9.10
C ALA A 102 -2.15 -14.53 -10.50
N VAL A 103 -2.89 -13.44 -10.63
CA VAL A 103 -3.16 -12.79 -11.92
C VAL A 103 -1.86 -12.30 -12.58
N MET A 104 -0.87 -11.86 -11.79
CA MET A 104 0.42 -11.42 -12.32
C MET A 104 1.24 -12.55 -12.97
N PHE A 105 1.02 -13.81 -12.60
CA PHE A 105 1.64 -14.96 -13.30
C PHE A 105 1.12 -15.14 -14.73
N GLY A 106 -0.01 -14.54 -15.08
CA GLY A 106 -0.52 -14.51 -16.45
C GLY A 106 0.19 -13.53 -17.38
N LEU A 107 1.06 -12.67 -16.85
CA LEU A 107 1.86 -11.75 -17.65
C LEU A 107 2.88 -12.55 -18.49
N ARG A 108 2.95 -12.23 -19.78
CA ARG A 108 3.94 -12.84 -20.66
C ARG A 108 5.34 -12.40 -20.23
N PRO A 109 6.29 -13.35 -20.08
CA PRO A 109 7.67 -12.98 -19.82
C PRO A 109 8.19 -12.13 -20.99
N GLY A 110 8.70 -10.93 -20.70
CA GLY A 110 9.39 -10.11 -21.68
C GLY A 110 10.60 -10.87 -22.22
N ARG A 111 10.90 -10.73 -23.52
CA ARG A 111 12.17 -11.20 -24.07
C ARG A 111 13.25 -10.19 -23.71
N PRO A 112 14.23 -10.54 -22.89
CA PRO A 112 15.38 -9.65 -22.71
C PRO A 112 16.15 -9.61 -24.02
N GLU A 113 16.07 -8.51 -24.73
CA GLU A 113 16.81 -8.33 -26.00
C GLU A 113 18.33 -8.38 -25.82
N GLN A 114 18.82 -8.14 -24.61
CA GLN A 114 20.22 -8.34 -24.26
C GLN A 114 20.33 -8.69 -22.77
N VAL A 115 20.91 -9.82 -22.47
CA VAL A 115 21.38 -10.15 -21.11
C VAL A 115 22.61 -9.28 -20.83
N ARG A 116 22.40 -8.01 -20.46
CA ARG A 116 23.44 -7.20 -19.83
C ARG A 116 23.77 -7.82 -18.49
N ASP A 117 25.06 -7.87 -18.16
CA ASP A 117 25.49 -8.26 -16.82
C ASP A 117 24.62 -7.58 -15.77
N ARG A 118 23.91 -8.39 -14.98
CA ARG A 118 23.01 -7.87 -13.96
C ARG A 118 23.85 -7.33 -12.81
N PRO A 119 23.87 -6.02 -12.56
CA PRO A 119 24.62 -5.47 -11.44
C PRO A 119 24.08 -6.05 -10.14
N SER A 120 24.97 -6.31 -9.17
CA SER A 120 24.54 -6.79 -7.85
C SER A 120 23.65 -5.76 -7.17
N VAL A 121 22.69 -6.22 -6.35
CA VAL A 121 21.80 -5.34 -5.57
C VAL A 121 22.58 -4.34 -4.73
N ALA A 122 23.72 -4.77 -4.17
CA ALA A 122 24.62 -3.90 -3.40
C ALA A 122 25.19 -2.76 -4.25
N LEU A 123 25.56 -3.04 -5.51
CA LEU A 123 26.06 -2.04 -6.43
C LEU A 123 24.95 -1.04 -6.79
N LEU A 124 23.73 -1.52 -7.09
CA LEU A 124 22.58 -0.66 -7.39
C LEU A 124 22.22 0.26 -6.22
N LEU A 125 22.22 -0.26 -5.00
CA LEU A 125 21.97 0.55 -3.79
C LEU A 125 23.07 1.61 -3.59
N ARG A 126 24.34 1.23 -3.75
CA ARG A 126 25.47 2.15 -3.66
C ARG A 126 25.38 3.26 -4.69
N ASP A 127 25.06 2.92 -5.93
CA ASP A 127 24.93 3.90 -7.01
C ASP A 127 23.73 4.81 -6.81
N GLY A 128 22.59 4.29 -6.33
CA GLY A 128 21.43 5.08 -5.94
C GLY A 128 21.75 6.09 -4.82
N VAL A 129 22.43 5.65 -3.76
CA VAL A 129 22.86 6.56 -2.68
C VAL A 129 23.89 7.58 -3.20
N ARG A 130 24.82 7.15 -4.05
CA ARG A 130 25.81 8.06 -4.64
C ARG A 130 25.19 9.10 -5.56
N ALA A 131 24.10 8.77 -6.25
CA ALA A 131 23.35 9.69 -7.09
C ALA A 131 22.77 10.87 -6.28
N ALA A 132 22.46 10.69 -5.00
CA ALA A 132 22.01 11.76 -4.11
C ALA A 132 23.04 12.89 -3.90
N ARG A 133 24.31 12.68 -4.28
CA ARG A 133 25.33 13.74 -4.30
C ARG A 133 25.03 14.81 -5.35
N ASN A 134 24.27 14.50 -6.38
CA ASN A 134 23.73 15.51 -7.27
C ASN A 134 22.57 16.23 -6.56
N PRO A 135 22.66 17.58 -6.34
CA PRO A 135 21.66 18.32 -5.58
C PRO A 135 20.23 18.17 -6.12
N ARG A 136 20.06 18.05 -7.44
CA ARG A 136 18.75 17.87 -8.07
C ARG A 136 18.14 16.50 -7.74
N ILE A 137 18.95 15.45 -7.73
CA ILE A 137 18.52 14.11 -7.37
C ILE A 137 18.31 14.02 -5.86
N GLY A 138 19.19 14.60 -5.05
CA GLY A 138 19.04 14.68 -3.60
C GLY A 138 17.77 15.41 -3.19
N LEU A 139 17.44 16.52 -3.84
CA LEU A 139 16.19 17.25 -3.60
C LEU A 139 14.97 16.42 -4.00
N SER A 140 15.04 15.66 -5.10
CA SER A 140 13.97 14.74 -5.50
C SER A 140 13.75 13.62 -4.46
N TYR A 141 14.83 13.07 -3.88
CA TYR A 141 14.71 12.06 -2.83
C TYR A 141 14.08 12.64 -1.55
N LEU A 142 14.50 13.86 -1.15
CA LEU A 142 13.92 14.54 0.00
C LEU A 142 12.43 14.87 -0.23
N GLY A 143 12.09 15.33 -1.43
CA GLY A 143 10.69 15.60 -1.81
C GLY A 143 9.83 14.35 -1.77
N ALA A 144 10.32 13.23 -2.32
CA ALA A 144 9.64 11.96 -2.28
C ALA A 144 9.48 11.43 -0.84
N PHE A 145 10.49 11.59 0.01
CA PHE A 145 10.43 11.23 1.43
C PHE A 145 9.39 12.09 2.18
N ALA A 146 9.43 13.42 2.00
CA ALA A 146 8.49 14.33 2.64
C ALA A 146 7.05 14.04 2.25
N ALA A 147 6.77 13.84 0.95
CA ALA A 147 5.44 13.51 0.45
C ALA A 147 4.91 12.17 1.02
N ARG A 148 5.80 11.18 1.20
CA ARG A 148 5.40 9.89 1.80
C ARG A 148 5.19 10.01 3.31
N ALA A 149 6.01 10.80 4.01
CA ALA A 149 5.86 11.05 5.43
C ALA A 149 4.56 11.80 5.73
N ASP A 150 4.21 12.80 4.92
CA ASP A 150 2.97 13.55 5.03
C ASP A 150 1.75 12.65 4.86
N MET A 151 1.68 11.87 3.78
CA MET A 151 0.59 10.90 3.57
C MET A 151 0.46 9.89 4.73
N ALA A 152 1.58 9.39 5.24
CA ALA A 152 1.55 8.44 6.36
C ALA A 152 1.04 9.10 7.64
N ALA A 153 1.48 10.33 7.93
CA ALA A 153 1.06 11.10 9.10
C ALA A 153 -0.45 11.41 9.01
N ILE A 154 -0.92 11.96 7.90
CA ILE A 154 -2.33 12.30 7.71
C ILE A 154 -3.20 11.03 7.84
N SER A 155 -2.86 9.96 7.14
CA SER A 155 -3.65 8.72 7.18
C SER A 155 -3.76 8.14 8.59
N LEU A 156 -2.65 8.15 9.36
CA LEU A 156 -2.60 7.60 10.70
C LEU A 156 -3.37 8.48 11.70
N PHE A 157 -3.01 9.77 11.77
CA PHE A 157 -3.58 10.67 12.75
C PHE A 157 -5.04 11.00 12.47
N LEU A 158 -5.42 11.17 11.19
CA LEU A 158 -6.81 11.41 10.82
C LEU A 158 -7.69 10.21 11.16
N THR A 159 -7.21 8.97 10.91
CA THR A 159 -7.90 7.74 11.32
C THR A 159 -8.14 7.72 12.81
N LEU A 160 -7.08 7.91 13.62
CA LEU A 160 -7.17 7.90 15.07
C LEU A 160 -8.11 9.00 15.58
N TRP A 161 -8.03 10.19 15.02
CA TRP A 161 -8.87 11.31 15.43
C TRP A 161 -10.36 11.07 15.12
N ILE A 162 -10.68 10.56 13.93
CA ILE A 162 -12.08 10.24 13.56
C ILE A 162 -12.62 9.13 14.46
N VAL A 163 -11.83 8.09 14.73
CA VAL A 163 -12.24 7.00 15.62
C VAL A 163 -12.48 7.52 17.04
N GLN A 164 -11.56 8.31 17.57
CA GLN A 164 -11.69 8.90 18.91
C GLN A 164 -12.90 9.85 19.00
N ALA A 165 -13.10 10.70 18.01
CA ALA A 165 -14.26 11.60 17.96
C ALA A 165 -15.58 10.83 17.78
N GLY A 166 -15.57 9.72 17.07
CA GLY A 166 -16.73 8.85 16.92
C GLY A 166 -17.10 8.16 18.22
N THR A 167 -16.12 7.55 18.88
CA THR A 167 -16.35 6.84 20.17
C THR A 167 -16.77 7.80 21.28
N SER A 168 -16.23 9.02 21.34
CA SER A 168 -16.65 10.04 22.29
C SER A 168 -18.11 10.50 22.10
N ARG A 169 -18.68 10.26 20.92
CA ARG A 169 -20.10 10.52 20.58
C ARG A 169 -20.99 9.29 20.71
N GLY A 170 -20.49 8.21 21.31
CA GLY A 170 -21.24 6.99 21.58
C GLY A 170 -21.30 5.99 20.43
N LEU A 171 -20.49 6.15 19.37
CA LEU A 171 -20.35 5.12 18.34
C LEU A 171 -19.54 3.95 18.88
N SER A 172 -19.84 2.75 18.39
CA SER A 172 -18.96 1.60 18.62
C SER A 172 -17.59 1.84 17.95
N PRO A 173 -16.50 1.24 18.45
CA PRO A 173 -15.19 1.34 17.82
C PRO A 173 -15.19 0.89 16.36
N GLU A 174 -15.99 -0.13 16.04
CA GLU A 174 -16.13 -0.70 14.69
C GLU A 174 -16.84 0.28 13.75
N ASP A 175 -17.91 0.93 14.19
CA ASP A 175 -18.64 1.92 13.40
C ASP A 175 -17.80 3.19 13.20
N ALA A 176 -17.06 3.60 14.22
CA ALA A 176 -16.14 4.72 14.14
C ALA A 176 -15.00 4.43 13.14
N ALA A 177 -14.46 3.21 13.14
CA ALA A 177 -13.45 2.78 12.18
C ALA A 177 -14.02 2.73 10.75
N ALA A 178 -15.23 2.21 10.55
CA ALA A 178 -15.90 2.18 9.25
C ALA A 178 -16.08 3.60 8.67
N ARG A 179 -16.52 4.56 9.52
CA ARG A 179 -16.65 5.97 9.13
C ARG A 179 -15.30 6.59 8.77
N SER A 180 -14.25 6.30 9.53
CA SER A 180 -12.90 6.81 9.23
C SER A 180 -12.41 6.30 7.89
N GLY A 181 -12.61 5.02 7.59
CA GLY A 181 -12.26 4.42 6.30
C GLY A 181 -12.97 5.09 5.12
N MET A 182 -14.27 5.39 5.27
CA MET A 182 -15.02 6.09 4.23
C MET A 182 -14.49 7.52 3.99
N VAL A 183 -14.27 8.30 5.05
CA VAL A 183 -13.76 9.67 4.94
C VAL A 183 -12.37 9.71 4.31
N ILE A 184 -11.47 8.84 4.77
CA ILE A 184 -10.11 8.77 4.25
C ILE A 184 -10.09 8.25 2.81
N GLY A 185 -10.93 7.24 2.50
CA GLY A 185 -11.05 6.71 1.15
C GLY A 185 -11.49 7.77 0.16
N LEU A 186 -12.48 8.58 0.51
CA LEU A 186 -12.93 9.69 -0.32
C LEU A 186 -11.87 10.79 -0.45
N ALA A 187 -11.20 11.15 0.65
CA ALA A 187 -10.15 12.16 0.64
C ALA A 187 -8.95 11.77 -0.22
N LEU A 188 -8.48 10.51 -0.11
CA LEU A 188 -7.36 9.99 -0.90
C LEU A 188 -7.75 9.67 -2.36
N GLY A 189 -9.02 9.35 -2.61
CA GLY A 189 -9.50 9.10 -3.98
C GLY A 189 -9.73 10.38 -4.78
N ALA A 190 -9.83 11.53 -4.12
CA ALA A 190 -10.01 12.85 -4.74
C ALA A 190 -8.69 13.61 -4.97
N SER A 191 -7.56 13.08 -4.47
CA SER A 191 -6.22 13.65 -4.60
C SER A 191 -5.44 12.99 -5.74
#